data_242575ed0af54fe8fa314c19ac87e83a
#
_entry.id   242575ed0af54fe8fa314c19ac87e83a
#
_cell.length_a   1.000
_cell.length_b   1.000
_cell.length_c   1.000
_cell.angle_alpha   90.00
_cell.angle_beta   90.00
_cell.angle_gamma   90.00
#
_symmetry.space_group_name_H-M   'P 1'
#
loop_
_entity.id
_entity.type
_entity.pdbx_description
1 polymer ?
#
loop_
_entity_poly.entity_id
_entity_poly.type
_entity_poly.pdbx_seq_one_letter_code
_entity_poly.pdbx_strand_id
1 'polypeptide(L)'
;VTVASPALLEARAVIKSEDPDLSNDEVGIVGGPSHIATGTSYHLGKDQLKMSKNPYSARTARDKAGLANPATANFASALDIDNDLDELREMSVWLVNECRRPNPHPDTLDIREIIYSPDGVTVWTWDREKGQTSAPEKRGESSHKEHTHFDWYRDAGLRDKAGIFRRFFNRNNPTGGTDMIPIPFGEGEKPGPASSRVKAMQLALVRAGGDLTPFGGPDGRYGNGTATVMVQLLGPIAGDGKLYDADQYDALQALAYGGGAKGDKGEKGDPGAPGATPTTVTFGPVVATVTAVTVPPAA
;
A
#
# COMPACT_ATOMS: atom_id res chain seq x y z
N VAL A 1 0.47 15.25 15.41
CA VAL A 1 1.70 15.35 14.60
C VAL A 1 1.62 14.34 13.47
N THR A 2 1.97 14.76 12.25
CA THR A 2 2.05 13.85 11.11
C THR A 2 3.14 12.80 11.33
N VAL A 3 2.86 11.56 10.91
CA VAL A 3 3.81 10.44 10.93
C VAL A 3 3.86 9.77 9.56
N ALA A 4 5.01 9.22 9.20
CA ALA A 4 5.14 8.39 8.01
C ALA A 4 4.41 7.05 8.25
N SER A 5 3.58 6.62 7.29
CA SER A 5 2.93 5.32 7.40
C SER A 5 3.94 4.18 7.20
N PRO A 6 3.72 3.01 7.81
CA PRO A 6 4.59 1.85 7.56
C PRO A 6 4.70 1.49 6.08
N ALA A 7 3.61 1.62 5.33
CA ALA A 7 3.58 1.34 3.90
C ALA A 7 4.43 2.32 3.07
N LEU A 8 4.49 3.60 3.44
CA LEU A 8 5.37 4.58 2.79
C LEU A 8 6.83 4.39 3.20
N LEU A 9 7.09 4.00 4.44
CA LEU A 9 8.44 3.64 4.88
C LEU A 9 8.98 2.43 4.11
N GLU A 10 8.13 1.45 3.83
CA GLU A 10 8.47 0.29 2.99
C GLU A 10 8.75 0.72 1.54
N ALA A 11 7.90 1.55 0.94
CA ALA A 11 8.12 2.09 -0.40
C ALA A 11 9.47 2.82 -0.50
N ARG A 12 9.76 3.68 0.49
CA ARG A 12 11.05 4.36 0.58
C ARG A 12 12.23 3.38 0.69
N ALA A 13 12.08 2.32 1.48
CA ALA A 13 13.12 1.32 1.62
C ALA A 13 13.39 0.58 0.31
N VAL A 14 12.37 0.26 -0.48
CA VAL A 14 12.51 -0.34 -1.81
C VAL A 14 13.25 0.61 -2.75
N ILE A 15 12.83 1.86 -2.84
CA ILE A 15 13.49 2.87 -3.71
C ILE A 15 14.96 3.00 -3.34
N LYS A 16 15.27 3.14 -2.05
CA LYS A 16 16.67 3.26 -1.55
C LYS A 16 17.47 1.97 -1.68
N SER A 17 16.86 0.81 -1.85
CA SER A 17 17.60 -0.43 -2.14
C SER A 17 18.11 -0.47 -3.58
N GLU A 18 17.42 0.20 -4.49
CA GLU A 18 17.84 0.33 -5.89
C GLU A 18 18.79 1.50 -6.12
N ASP A 19 18.65 2.56 -5.33
CA ASP A 19 19.56 3.69 -5.30
C ASP A 19 19.97 4.01 -3.85
N PRO A 20 21.04 3.36 -3.36
CA PRO A 20 21.52 3.53 -1.98
C PRO A 20 22.06 4.92 -1.64
N ASP A 21 22.39 5.72 -2.63
CA ASP A 21 22.95 7.06 -2.44
C ASP A 21 21.85 8.08 -2.08
N LEU A 22 20.57 7.77 -2.34
CA LEU A 22 19.45 8.62 -1.95
C LEU A 22 19.35 8.75 -0.42
N SER A 23 19.32 9.98 0.05
CA SER A 23 19.03 10.30 1.46
C SER A 23 17.56 10.10 1.79
N ASN A 24 17.20 10.22 3.07
CA ASN A 24 15.81 10.21 3.48
C ASN A 24 15.05 11.50 3.12
N ASP A 25 15.78 12.58 2.88
CA ASP A 25 15.20 13.86 2.50
C ASP A 25 14.88 13.87 0.99
N GLU A 26 15.68 13.18 0.18
CA GLU A 26 15.44 12.96 -1.25
C GLU A 26 14.31 11.97 -1.53
N VAL A 27 13.96 11.12 -0.54
CA VAL A 27 12.76 10.28 -0.57
C VAL A 27 11.84 10.71 0.57
N GLY A 28 11.25 11.90 0.41
CA GLY A 28 10.50 12.62 1.43
C GLY A 28 9.08 12.09 1.63
N ILE A 29 8.66 11.89 2.88
CA ILE A 29 7.30 11.43 3.22
C ILE A 29 6.52 12.49 3.99
N VAL A 30 7.12 13.03 5.06
CA VAL A 30 6.45 13.97 5.95
C VAL A 30 6.80 15.40 5.56
N GLY A 31 5.77 16.23 5.42
CA GLY A 31 5.96 17.62 5.00
C GLY A 31 6.68 18.48 6.01
N GLY A 32 7.64 19.26 5.51
CA GLY A 32 8.39 20.26 6.25
C GLY A 32 7.59 21.52 6.57
N PRO A 33 8.27 22.57 7.08
CA PRO A 33 7.64 23.82 7.51
C PRO A 33 6.76 24.49 6.46
N SER A 34 7.13 24.45 5.18
CA SER A 34 6.35 25.01 4.05
C SER A 34 5.00 24.32 3.89
N HIS A 35 4.96 22.98 3.94
CA HIS A 35 3.72 22.21 3.90
C HIS A 35 2.82 22.53 5.10
N ILE A 36 3.40 22.61 6.30
CA ILE A 36 2.66 22.99 7.52
C ILE A 36 2.09 24.40 7.40
N ALA A 37 2.85 25.33 6.83
CA ALA A 37 2.40 26.70 6.63
C ALA A 37 1.20 26.78 5.67
N THR A 38 1.18 25.99 4.58
CA THR A 38 0.04 25.90 3.66
C THR A 38 -1.12 25.12 4.29
N GLY A 39 -0.84 24.00 4.95
CA GLY A 39 -1.81 23.15 5.63
C GLY A 39 -2.77 22.41 4.69
N THR A 40 -2.36 22.10 3.45
CA THR A 40 -3.25 21.53 2.42
C THR A 40 -2.76 20.25 1.77
N SER A 41 -1.49 19.86 2.00
CA SER A 41 -0.79 18.77 1.33
C SER A 41 -1.14 17.38 1.88
N TYR A 42 -0.97 16.35 1.06
CA TYR A 42 -0.99 14.94 1.46
C TYR A 42 0.20 14.55 2.35
N HIS A 43 1.29 15.32 2.35
CA HIS A 43 2.40 15.16 3.30
C HIS A 43 2.02 15.44 4.76
N LEU A 44 0.80 15.93 5.02
CA LEU A 44 0.32 16.28 6.36
C LEU A 44 -0.76 15.32 6.82
N GLY A 45 -0.69 14.89 8.08
CA GLY A 45 -1.77 14.23 8.79
C GLY A 45 -2.87 15.21 9.22
N LYS A 46 -3.99 14.67 9.72
CA LYS A 46 -5.18 15.41 10.12
C LYS A 46 -4.89 16.59 11.03
N ASP A 47 -4.02 16.41 12.02
CA ASP A 47 -3.74 17.42 13.05
C ASP A 47 -3.05 18.68 12.48
N GLN A 48 -2.42 18.57 11.32
CA GLN A 48 -1.71 19.67 10.67
C GLN A 48 -2.45 20.22 9.45
N LEU A 49 -3.54 19.57 9.02
CA LEU A 49 -4.37 20.06 7.94
C LEU A 49 -5.22 21.26 8.38
N LYS A 50 -5.23 22.31 7.58
CA LYS A 50 -6.09 23.49 7.78
C LYS A 50 -7.43 23.26 7.07
N MET A 51 -8.34 22.52 7.71
CA MET A 51 -9.62 22.11 7.11
C MET A 51 -10.48 23.31 6.63
N SER A 52 -10.35 24.49 7.26
CA SER A 52 -11.01 25.72 6.82
C SER A 52 -10.59 26.18 5.42
N LYS A 53 -9.42 25.75 4.93
CA LYS A 53 -8.93 26.02 3.58
C LYS A 53 -9.44 25.04 2.53
N ASN A 54 -10.31 24.08 2.90
CA ASN A 54 -10.79 23.01 2.03
C ASN A 54 -9.63 22.31 1.30
N PRO A 55 -8.68 21.69 2.05
CA PRO A 55 -7.46 21.17 1.49
C PRO A 55 -7.76 20.11 0.40
N TYR A 56 -7.00 20.17 -0.68
CA TYR A 56 -7.10 19.22 -1.78
C TYR A 56 -7.03 17.77 -1.28
N SER A 57 -6.13 17.52 -0.32
CA SER A 57 -5.88 16.23 0.33
C SER A 57 -6.98 15.74 1.28
N ALA A 58 -8.16 16.40 1.30
CA ALA A 58 -9.29 16.02 2.14
C ALA A 58 -10.63 16.09 1.38
N ARG A 59 -10.61 16.19 0.05
CA ARG A 59 -11.82 16.45 -0.73
C ARG A 59 -12.60 15.20 -1.09
N THR A 60 -11.92 14.10 -1.44
CA THR A 60 -12.58 12.90 -1.90
C THR A 60 -13.25 12.12 -0.76
N ALA A 61 -14.17 11.22 -1.08
CA ALA A 61 -14.77 10.33 -0.08
C ALA A 61 -13.71 9.44 0.58
N ARG A 62 -12.73 8.97 -0.19
CA ARG A 62 -11.61 8.16 0.28
C ARG A 62 -10.69 8.92 1.23
N ASP A 63 -10.40 10.17 0.93
CA ASP A 63 -9.60 11.03 1.83
C ASP A 63 -10.32 11.29 3.14
N LYS A 64 -11.62 11.61 3.08
CA LYS A 64 -12.44 11.82 4.27
C LYS A 64 -12.51 10.56 5.14
N ALA A 65 -12.64 9.39 4.53
CA ALA A 65 -12.64 8.11 5.25
C ALA A 65 -11.31 7.88 5.97
N GLY A 66 -10.17 8.12 5.31
CA GLY A 66 -8.85 8.01 5.93
C GLY A 66 -8.66 8.99 7.10
N LEU A 67 -9.11 10.24 6.96
CA LEU A 67 -9.06 11.25 8.04
C LEU A 67 -10.02 10.95 9.20
N ALA A 68 -11.06 10.19 8.96
CA ALA A 68 -12.00 9.75 10.00
C ALA A 68 -11.48 8.53 10.78
N ASN A 69 -10.58 7.75 10.20
CA ASN A 69 -10.01 6.56 10.84
C ASN A 69 -8.89 6.93 11.82
N PRO A 70 -9.07 6.73 13.14
CA PRO A 70 -8.06 7.09 14.14
C PRO A 70 -6.69 6.44 13.92
N ALA A 71 -6.66 5.24 13.32
CA ALA A 71 -5.41 4.50 13.07
C ALA A 71 -4.57 5.11 11.94
N THR A 72 -5.19 5.88 11.03
CA THR A 72 -4.52 6.40 9.84
C THR A 72 -4.61 7.91 9.68
N ALA A 73 -5.47 8.58 10.46
CA ALA A 73 -5.78 10.00 10.30
C ALA A 73 -4.53 10.90 10.26
N ASN A 74 -3.51 10.56 11.04
CA ASN A 74 -2.28 11.33 11.12
C ASN A 74 -1.14 10.80 10.24
N PHE A 75 -1.40 9.82 9.36
CA PHE A 75 -0.42 9.41 8.37
C PHE A 75 -0.28 10.45 7.25
N ALA A 76 0.96 10.72 6.86
CA ALA A 76 1.24 11.26 5.55
C ALA A 76 0.78 10.25 4.49
N SER A 77 0.30 10.75 3.36
CA SER A 77 -0.16 9.95 2.22
C SER A 77 0.50 10.42 0.93
N ALA A 78 1.70 10.98 1.02
CA ALA A 78 2.52 11.46 -0.08
C ALA A 78 3.96 10.96 0.04
N LEU A 79 4.62 10.90 -1.10
CA LEU A 79 6.03 10.58 -1.24
C LEU A 79 6.63 11.48 -2.32
N ASP A 80 7.71 12.18 -1.99
CA ASP A 80 8.55 12.86 -2.95
C ASP A 80 9.78 12.00 -3.25
N ILE A 81 10.17 11.93 -4.50
CA ILE A 81 11.40 11.25 -4.93
C ILE A 81 12.18 12.25 -5.76
N ASP A 82 13.43 12.52 -5.41
CA ASP A 82 14.32 13.36 -6.17
C ASP A 82 14.60 12.73 -7.55
N ASN A 83 14.49 13.56 -8.58
CA ASN A 83 14.54 13.11 -9.97
C ASN A 83 15.91 13.37 -10.62
N ASP A 84 16.97 13.42 -9.85
CA ASP A 84 18.32 13.60 -10.43
C ASP A 84 18.72 12.46 -11.36
N LEU A 85 18.09 11.31 -11.20
CA LEU A 85 18.32 10.13 -12.02
C LEU A 85 17.28 10.01 -13.16
N ASP A 86 17.77 9.74 -14.35
CA ASP A 86 16.93 9.49 -15.54
C ASP A 86 15.96 8.33 -15.29
N GLU A 87 16.37 7.34 -14.50
CA GLU A 87 15.53 6.20 -14.12
C GLU A 87 14.29 6.60 -13.31
N LEU A 88 14.44 7.53 -12.35
CA LEU A 88 13.29 8.02 -11.56
C LEU A 88 12.33 8.83 -12.42
N ARG A 89 12.82 9.55 -13.43
CA ARG A 89 11.98 10.23 -14.42
C ARG A 89 11.23 9.23 -15.28
N GLU A 90 11.93 8.20 -15.78
CA GLU A 90 11.32 7.10 -16.52
C GLU A 90 10.25 6.38 -15.67
N MET A 91 10.52 6.16 -14.39
CA MET A 91 9.57 5.58 -13.45
C MET A 91 8.27 6.38 -13.38
N SER A 92 8.35 7.70 -13.33
CA SER A 92 7.17 8.56 -13.25
C SER A 92 6.28 8.42 -14.48
N VAL A 93 6.89 8.39 -15.67
CA VAL A 93 6.18 8.18 -16.94
C VAL A 93 5.55 6.79 -16.99
N TRP A 94 6.30 5.77 -16.60
CA TRP A 94 5.82 4.39 -16.54
C TRP A 94 4.62 4.26 -15.58
N LEU A 95 4.73 4.84 -14.37
CA LEU A 95 3.67 4.85 -13.36
C LEU A 95 2.37 5.50 -13.86
N VAL A 96 2.50 6.66 -14.50
CA VAL A 96 1.33 7.34 -15.08
C VAL A 96 0.68 6.46 -16.16
N ASN A 97 1.48 5.79 -16.99
CA ASN A 97 0.96 4.87 -18.00
C ASN A 97 0.25 3.67 -17.36
N GLU A 98 0.80 3.08 -16.29
CA GLU A 98 0.15 2.02 -15.53
C GLU A 98 -1.19 2.47 -14.91
N CYS A 99 -1.22 3.66 -14.34
CA CYS A 99 -2.45 4.26 -13.77
C CYS A 99 -3.53 4.51 -14.82
N ARG A 100 -3.16 4.72 -16.08
CA ARG A 100 -4.06 5.04 -17.21
C ARG A 100 -4.57 3.81 -17.94
N ARG A 101 -4.08 2.61 -17.64
CA ARG A 101 -4.55 1.38 -18.29
C ARG A 101 -6.06 1.21 -18.08
N PRO A 102 -6.79 0.66 -19.06
CA PRO A 102 -8.20 0.30 -18.88
C PRO A 102 -8.44 -0.67 -17.71
N ASN A 103 -7.48 -1.57 -17.50
CA ASN A 103 -7.44 -2.50 -16.37
C ASN A 103 -6.11 -2.27 -15.62
N PRO A 104 -6.04 -1.26 -14.76
CA PRO A 104 -4.81 -0.94 -14.06
C PRO A 104 -4.51 -2.01 -13.00
N HIS A 105 -3.22 -2.23 -12.76
CA HIS A 105 -2.79 -3.15 -11.72
C HIS A 105 -3.31 -2.70 -10.34
N PRO A 106 -3.70 -3.61 -9.45
CA PRO A 106 -4.27 -3.27 -8.13
C PRO A 106 -3.42 -2.31 -7.29
N ASP A 107 -2.09 -2.40 -7.35
CA ASP A 107 -1.17 -1.53 -6.62
C ASP A 107 -1.24 -0.05 -7.05
N THR A 108 -1.74 0.22 -8.26
CA THR A 108 -1.93 1.59 -8.75
C THR A 108 -3.24 2.21 -8.30
N LEU A 109 -4.25 1.41 -7.90
CA LEU A 109 -5.62 1.89 -7.65
C LEU A 109 -5.72 2.90 -6.51
N ASP A 110 -4.75 2.91 -5.62
CA ASP A 110 -4.69 3.83 -4.50
C ASP A 110 -3.93 5.13 -4.79
N ILE A 111 -3.24 5.22 -5.93
CA ILE A 111 -2.57 6.44 -6.36
C ILE A 111 -3.63 7.47 -6.73
N ARG A 112 -3.57 8.63 -6.08
CA ARG A 112 -4.50 9.75 -6.27
C ARG A 112 -4.00 10.72 -7.31
N GLU A 113 -2.73 11.09 -7.23
CA GLU A 113 -2.09 12.08 -8.10
C GLU A 113 -0.60 11.75 -8.28
N ILE A 114 -0.07 12.08 -9.43
CA ILE A 114 1.37 12.09 -9.72
C ILE A 114 1.71 13.43 -10.36
N ILE A 115 2.63 14.19 -9.73
CA ILE A 115 3.18 15.42 -10.31
C ILE A 115 4.64 15.15 -10.63
N TYR A 116 5.02 15.37 -11.88
CA TYR A 116 6.33 14.93 -12.38
C TYR A 116 6.82 15.76 -13.56
N SER A 117 8.09 15.65 -13.88
CA SER A 117 8.69 16.25 -15.07
C SER A 117 9.54 15.20 -15.80
N PRO A 118 9.05 14.64 -16.91
CA PRO A 118 9.80 13.63 -17.66
C PRO A 118 11.05 14.19 -18.35
N ASP A 119 11.08 15.49 -18.59
CA ASP A 119 12.12 16.19 -19.35
C ASP A 119 12.94 17.19 -18.51
N GLY A 120 12.63 17.34 -17.23
CA GLY A 120 13.25 18.35 -16.35
C GLY A 120 12.85 19.80 -16.71
N VAL A 121 11.96 20.01 -17.67
CA VAL A 121 11.57 21.33 -18.17
C VAL A 121 10.10 21.61 -17.96
N THR A 122 9.24 20.64 -18.28
CA THR A 122 7.78 20.78 -18.23
C THR A 122 7.21 19.96 -17.10
N VAL A 123 6.48 20.60 -16.19
CA VAL A 123 5.78 19.90 -15.11
C VAL A 123 4.41 19.42 -15.61
N TRP A 124 4.11 18.16 -15.33
CA TRP A 124 2.86 17.49 -15.65
C TRP A 124 2.18 16.98 -14.40
N THR A 125 0.85 16.90 -14.45
CA THR A 125 0.04 16.28 -13.38
C THR A 125 -0.89 15.25 -13.98
N TRP A 126 -0.87 14.05 -13.44
CA TRP A 126 -1.91 13.05 -13.64
C TRP A 126 -2.75 12.95 -12.35
N ASP A 127 -4.07 12.95 -12.49
CA ASP A 127 -5.03 13.00 -11.38
C ASP A 127 -6.15 11.98 -11.63
N ARG A 128 -6.30 11.02 -10.73
CA ARG A 128 -7.28 9.92 -10.87
C ARG A 128 -8.73 10.41 -10.87
N GLU A 129 -9.06 11.47 -10.15
CA GLU A 129 -10.42 12.02 -10.13
C GLU A 129 -10.85 12.62 -11.49
N LYS A 130 -9.90 12.86 -12.37
CA LYS A 130 -10.16 13.29 -13.75
C LYS A 130 -10.36 12.12 -14.72
N GLY A 131 -10.27 10.90 -14.22
CA GLY A 131 -10.44 9.66 -14.95
C GLY A 131 -9.13 9.06 -15.45
N GLN A 132 -9.08 7.75 -15.50
CA GLN A 132 -7.89 6.97 -15.86
C GLN A 132 -7.40 7.23 -17.29
N THR A 133 -8.31 7.67 -18.18
CA THR A 133 -8.02 7.96 -19.58
C THR A 133 -7.57 9.40 -19.82
N SER A 134 -7.59 10.25 -18.79
CA SER A 134 -7.16 11.64 -18.92
C SER A 134 -5.68 11.71 -19.28
N ALA A 135 -5.35 12.56 -20.24
CA ALA A 135 -3.97 12.91 -20.51
C ALA A 135 -3.41 13.74 -19.33
N PRO A 136 -2.11 13.61 -19.01
CA PRO A 136 -1.47 14.50 -18.06
C PRO A 136 -1.63 15.96 -18.46
N GLU A 137 -1.87 16.82 -17.48
CA GLU A 137 -1.98 18.26 -17.72
C GLU A 137 -0.64 18.95 -17.43
N LYS A 138 -0.28 19.93 -18.28
CA LYS A 138 0.88 20.80 -18.04
C LYS A 138 0.54 21.75 -16.90
N ARG A 139 0.90 21.39 -15.68
CA ARG A 139 0.73 22.26 -14.51
C ARG A 139 1.56 21.73 -13.35
N GLY A 140 1.84 22.59 -12.43
CA GLY A 140 2.56 22.29 -11.20
C GLY A 140 3.58 23.38 -10.90
N GLU A 141 4.11 23.34 -9.70
CA GLU A 141 5.16 24.24 -9.26
C GLU A 141 6.49 23.81 -9.88
N SER A 142 7.37 24.78 -10.10
CA SER A 142 8.67 24.56 -10.74
C SER A 142 9.58 23.60 -9.97
N SER A 143 9.38 23.44 -8.68
CA SER A 143 10.07 22.45 -7.84
C SER A 143 9.93 21.02 -8.34
N HIS A 144 8.78 20.65 -8.93
CA HIS A 144 8.55 19.31 -9.51
C HIS A 144 9.31 19.04 -10.81
N LYS A 145 10.22 19.93 -11.21
CA LYS A 145 11.18 19.63 -12.26
C LYS A 145 12.34 18.77 -11.77
N GLU A 146 12.59 18.80 -10.47
CA GLU A 146 13.71 18.15 -9.80
C GLU A 146 13.29 16.95 -8.98
N HIS A 147 11.98 16.79 -8.71
CA HIS A 147 11.45 15.65 -8.00
C HIS A 147 10.08 15.23 -8.54
N THR A 148 9.73 13.97 -8.31
CA THR A 148 8.40 13.43 -8.58
C THR A 148 7.62 13.32 -7.28
N HIS A 149 6.42 13.87 -7.30
CA HIS A 149 5.49 13.83 -6.17
C HIS A 149 4.40 12.81 -6.41
N PHE A 150 4.15 11.95 -5.43
CA PHE A 150 3.10 10.94 -5.43
C PHE A 150 2.14 11.16 -4.29
N ASP A 151 0.85 11.18 -4.59
CA ASP A 151 -0.21 11.18 -3.60
C ASP A 151 -1.00 9.86 -3.65
N TRP A 152 -1.31 9.31 -2.48
CA TRP A 152 -2.26 8.22 -2.32
C TRP A 152 -3.50 8.69 -1.61
N TYR A 153 -4.64 8.05 -1.92
CA TYR A 153 -5.84 8.25 -1.10
C TYR A 153 -5.56 7.91 0.36
N ARG A 154 -6.09 8.72 1.27
CA ARG A 154 -5.82 8.58 2.71
C ARG A 154 -6.39 7.31 3.32
N ASP A 155 -7.47 6.75 2.76
CA ASP A 155 -8.01 5.44 3.19
C ASP A 155 -7.03 4.28 2.93
N ALA A 156 -6.07 4.50 2.04
CA ALA A 156 -5.01 3.55 1.71
C ALA A 156 -3.78 3.63 2.63
N GLY A 157 -3.85 4.35 3.75
CA GLY A 157 -2.69 4.64 4.60
C GLY A 157 -1.88 3.43 5.07
N LEU A 158 -2.52 2.26 5.13
CA LEU A 158 -1.88 1.01 5.56
C LEU A 158 -1.73 -0.02 4.43
N ARG A 159 -2.29 0.24 3.23
CA ARG A 159 -2.13 -0.66 2.09
C ARG A 159 -0.72 -0.57 1.50
N ASP A 160 -0.25 -1.65 0.89
CA ASP A 160 1.07 -1.69 0.25
C ASP A 160 1.24 -0.56 -0.78
N LYS A 161 2.40 0.06 -0.74
CA LYS A 161 2.83 1.10 -1.68
C LYS A 161 4.18 0.76 -2.30
N ALA A 162 4.84 -0.26 -1.77
CA ALA A 162 6.15 -0.70 -2.24
C ALA A 162 6.05 -1.57 -3.48
N GLY A 163 4.94 -2.32 -3.66
CA GLY A 163 4.74 -3.26 -4.76
C GLY A 163 4.93 -2.62 -6.13
N ILE A 164 4.40 -1.41 -6.34
CA ILE A 164 4.53 -0.72 -7.61
C ILE A 164 5.99 -0.33 -7.93
N PHE A 165 6.78 0.05 -6.93
CA PHE A 165 8.20 0.37 -7.13
C PHE A 165 9.01 -0.90 -7.41
N ARG A 166 8.75 -2.00 -6.69
CA ARG A 166 9.34 -3.31 -7.01
C ARG A 166 9.04 -3.70 -8.45
N ARG A 167 7.80 -3.55 -8.89
CA ARG A 167 7.38 -3.88 -10.26
C ARG A 167 8.07 -2.98 -11.29
N PHE A 168 8.28 -1.72 -11.00
CA PHE A 168 9.05 -0.83 -11.87
C PHE A 168 10.52 -1.29 -12.01
N PHE A 169 11.21 -1.46 -10.91
CA PHE A 169 12.63 -1.81 -10.91
C PHE A 169 12.90 -3.19 -11.54
N ASN A 170 11.95 -4.11 -11.44
CA ASN A 170 12.07 -5.44 -12.06
C ASN A 170 11.53 -5.52 -13.49
N ARG A 171 10.99 -4.45 -14.09
CA ARG A 171 10.30 -4.49 -15.41
C ARG A 171 11.15 -5.01 -16.57
N ASN A 172 12.46 -4.92 -16.46
CA ASN A 172 13.41 -5.38 -17.47
C ASN A 172 13.90 -6.81 -17.19
N ASN A 173 13.44 -7.45 -16.14
CA ASN A 173 13.82 -8.83 -15.81
C ASN A 173 12.87 -9.81 -16.50
N PRO A 174 13.32 -10.57 -17.54
CA PRO A 174 12.44 -11.35 -18.40
C PRO A 174 11.86 -12.63 -17.76
N THR A 175 12.10 -12.89 -16.49
CA THR A 175 11.55 -14.06 -15.77
C THR A 175 10.10 -13.80 -15.35
N GLY A 176 9.26 -13.43 -16.30
CA GLY A 176 7.86 -13.04 -16.21
C GLY A 176 7.03 -13.74 -15.14
N GLY A 177 6.68 -12.94 -14.16
CA GLY A 177 5.73 -13.26 -13.09
C GLY A 177 5.83 -12.13 -12.09
N THR A 178 4.73 -11.67 -11.54
CA THR A 178 4.62 -10.57 -10.58
C THR A 178 5.92 -10.27 -9.83
N ASP A 179 6.47 -9.08 -10.01
CA ASP A 179 7.85 -8.64 -9.71
C ASP A 179 8.25 -8.65 -8.22
N MET A 180 7.78 -9.60 -7.47
CA MET A 180 8.17 -9.76 -6.09
C MET A 180 9.46 -10.59 -5.98
N ILE A 181 10.53 -9.99 -5.44
CA ILE A 181 11.68 -10.78 -5.02
C ILE A 181 11.22 -11.74 -3.93
N PRO A 182 11.24 -13.06 -4.16
CA PRO A 182 10.76 -14.01 -3.17
C PRO A 182 11.46 -13.83 -1.83
N ILE A 183 10.71 -13.94 -0.75
CA ILE A 183 11.26 -13.89 0.60
C ILE A 183 11.51 -15.35 1.02
N PRO A 184 12.77 -15.81 1.12
CA PRO A 184 13.06 -17.15 1.53
C PRO A 184 12.85 -17.32 3.04
N PHE A 185 12.48 -18.54 3.43
CA PHE A 185 12.52 -18.95 4.83
C PHE A 185 13.91 -18.70 5.44
N GLY A 186 13.95 -18.19 6.66
CA GLY A 186 15.18 -17.79 7.34
C GLY A 186 15.61 -16.35 7.09
N GLU A 187 14.95 -15.61 6.19
CA GLU A 187 15.27 -14.20 6.03
C GLU A 187 15.02 -13.40 7.32
N GLY A 188 15.99 -12.59 7.69
CA GLY A 188 15.96 -11.80 8.92
C GLY A 188 16.24 -12.61 10.19
N GLU A 189 16.54 -13.92 10.12
CA GLU A 189 16.88 -14.73 11.30
C GLU A 189 18.23 -14.36 11.92
N LYS A 190 18.36 -14.63 13.23
CA LYS A 190 19.62 -14.41 13.95
C LYS A 190 20.76 -15.27 13.39
N PRO A 191 22.01 -14.74 13.31
CA PRO A 191 22.47 -13.50 13.94
C PRO A 191 22.23 -12.21 13.15
N GLY A 192 21.56 -12.27 11.99
CA GLY A 192 21.31 -11.10 11.13
C GLY A 192 20.29 -10.10 11.69
N PRO A 193 20.22 -8.89 11.09
CA PRO A 193 19.19 -7.92 11.41
C PRO A 193 17.81 -8.44 10.98
N ALA A 194 16.76 -7.94 11.62
CA ALA A 194 15.39 -8.19 11.21
C ALA A 194 15.13 -7.57 9.82
N SER A 195 14.38 -8.27 8.96
CA SER A 195 14.04 -7.81 7.62
C SER A 195 12.76 -6.97 7.65
N SER A 196 12.81 -5.77 7.06
CA SER A 196 11.62 -4.90 6.93
C SER A 196 10.56 -5.53 6.02
N ARG A 197 10.95 -6.21 4.95
CA ARG A 197 10.00 -6.87 4.03
C ARG A 197 9.33 -8.10 4.66
N VAL A 198 10.06 -8.85 5.49
CA VAL A 198 9.44 -9.92 6.32
C VAL A 198 8.45 -9.32 7.29
N LYS A 199 8.79 -8.21 7.95
CA LYS A 199 7.87 -7.53 8.86
C LYS A 199 6.62 -7.02 8.15
N ALA A 200 6.75 -6.48 6.95
CA ALA A 200 5.61 -6.06 6.14
C ALA A 200 4.69 -7.24 5.77
N MET A 201 5.25 -8.37 5.35
CA MET A 201 4.51 -9.61 5.12
C MET A 201 3.79 -10.10 6.39
N GLN A 202 4.47 -10.12 7.52
CA GLN A 202 3.88 -10.50 8.81
C GLN A 202 2.71 -9.59 9.23
N LEU A 203 2.83 -8.29 8.99
CA LEU A 203 1.73 -7.34 9.23
C LEU A 203 0.54 -7.60 8.29
N ALA A 204 0.79 -7.99 7.04
CA ALA A 204 -0.26 -8.39 6.12
C ALA A 204 -0.95 -9.69 6.56
N LEU A 205 -0.18 -10.68 7.05
CA LEU A 205 -0.73 -11.92 7.64
C LEU A 205 -1.66 -11.60 8.82
N VAL A 206 -1.22 -10.75 9.74
CA VAL A 206 -2.06 -10.33 10.88
C VAL A 206 -3.34 -9.64 10.41
N ARG A 207 -3.24 -8.78 9.40
CA ARG A 207 -4.40 -8.10 8.84
C ARG A 207 -5.37 -9.05 8.14
N ALA A 208 -4.86 -10.09 7.49
CA ALA A 208 -5.67 -11.15 6.89
C ALA A 208 -6.32 -12.08 7.93
N GLY A 209 -6.11 -11.84 9.23
CA GLY A 209 -6.68 -12.62 10.32
C GLY A 209 -5.72 -13.66 10.92
N GLY A 210 -4.45 -13.67 10.51
CA GLY A 210 -3.43 -14.54 11.07
C GLY A 210 -2.99 -14.11 12.48
N ASP A 211 -2.75 -15.06 13.36
CA ASP A 211 -2.24 -14.80 14.71
C ASP A 211 -0.76 -15.15 14.81
N LEU A 212 0.10 -14.13 14.85
CA LEU A 212 1.53 -14.26 15.09
C LEU A 212 1.91 -14.09 16.56
N THR A 213 0.95 -13.78 17.45
CA THR A 213 1.21 -13.55 18.88
C THR A 213 1.94 -14.71 19.55
N PRO A 214 1.58 -16.00 19.29
CA PRO A 214 2.29 -17.15 19.89
C PRO A 214 3.76 -17.24 19.49
N PHE A 215 4.17 -16.54 18.43
CA PHE A 215 5.51 -16.59 17.85
C PHE A 215 6.30 -15.28 18.06
N GLY A 216 5.79 -14.38 18.90
CA GLY A 216 6.45 -13.10 19.21
C GLY A 216 5.97 -11.93 18.36
N GLY A 217 4.95 -12.10 17.53
CA GLY A 217 4.37 -11.06 16.67
C GLY A 217 5.19 -10.76 15.42
N PRO A 218 4.87 -9.64 14.72
CA PRO A 218 5.59 -9.19 13.53
C PRO A 218 6.98 -8.66 13.87
N ASP A 219 7.98 -9.53 13.90
CA ASP A 219 9.35 -9.25 14.34
C ASP A 219 10.37 -9.06 13.20
N GLY A 220 9.94 -9.27 11.95
CA GLY A 220 10.81 -9.21 10.76
C GLY A 220 11.69 -10.45 10.57
N ARG A 221 11.32 -11.60 11.15
CA ARG A 221 12.05 -12.86 11.07
C ARG A 221 11.18 -13.95 10.47
N TYR A 222 11.57 -14.46 9.30
CA TYR A 222 10.80 -15.47 8.59
C TYR A 222 11.16 -16.88 9.07
N GLY A 223 10.63 -17.22 10.22
CA GLY A 223 10.79 -18.55 10.82
C GLY A 223 9.52 -19.41 10.75
N ASN A 224 9.54 -20.53 11.46
CA ASN A 224 8.45 -21.52 11.48
C ASN A 224 7.09 -20.90 11.87
N GLY A 225 7.05 -19.94 12.78
CA GLY A 225 5.82 -19.27 13.17
C GLY A 225 5.15 -18.53 12.01
N THR A 226 5.92 -17.74 11.28
CA THR A 226 5.43 -17.03 10.09
C THR A 226 4.98 -18.02 9.00
N ALA A 227 5.77 -19.05 8.73
CA ALA A 227 5.43 -20.10 7.78
C ALA A 227 4.12 -20.82 8.15
N THR A 228 3.94 -21.14 9.43
CA THR A 228 2.71 -21.77 9.94
C THR A 228 1.49 -20.91 9.67
N VAL A 229 1.56 -19.63 10.02
CA VAL A 229 0.44 -18.69 9.82
C VAL A 229 0.15 -18.51 8.34
N MET A 230 1.18 -18.45 7.48
CA MET A 230 0.99 -18.36 6.04
C MET A 230 0.25 -19.59 5.48
N VAL A 231 0.64 -20.80 5.87
CA VAL A 231 -0.05 -22.03 5.46
C VAL A 231 -1.51 -22.03 5.94
N GLN A 232 -1.77 -21.58 7.16
CA GLN A 232 -3.13 -21.49 7.70
C GLN A 232 -4.04 -20.55 6.90
N LEU A 233 -3.50 -19.40 6.45
CA LEU A 233 -4.28 -18.40 5.74
C LEU A 233 -4.41 -18.68 4.25
N LEU A 234 -3.33 -19.07 3.58
CA LEU A 234 -3.27 -19.20 2.13
C LEU A 234 -3.51 -20.64 1.65
N GLY A 235 -3.54 -21.61 2.57
CA GLY A 235 -3.79 -23.01 2.23
C GLY A 235 -2.81 -23.55 1.16
N PRO A 236 -3.33 -24.20 0.10
CA PRO A 236 -2.50 -24.79 -0.94
C PRO A 236 -1.54 -23.81 -1.65
N ILE A 237 -1.90 -22.52 -1.73
CA ILE A 237 -1.06 -21.47 -2.36
C ILE A 237 0.24 -21.27 -1.55
N ALA A 238 0.18 -21.44 -0.23
CA ALA A 238 1.37 -21.30 0.62
C ALA A 238 2.37 -22.43 0.46
N GLY A 239 2.01 -23.56 -0.14
CA GLY A 239 2.86 -24.73 -0.16
C GLY A 239 3.22 -25.20 1.26
N ASP A 240 4.52 -25.27 1.56
CA ASP A 240 5.03 -25.56 2.91
C ASP A 240 5.26 -24.27 3.76
N GLY A 241 4.92 -23.11 3.23
CA GLY A 241 5.06 -21.81 3.88
C GLY A 241 6.52 -21.32 3.99
N LYS A 242 7.47 -21.94 3.31
CA LYS A 242 8.89 -21.58 3.40
C LYS A 242 9.41 -20.68 2.28
N LEU A 243 8.54 -20.33 1.37
CA LEU A 243 8.81 -19.31 0.36
C LEU A 243 7.62 -18.36 0.35
N TYR A 244 7.88 -17.09 0.28
CA TYR A 244 6.86 -16.08 0.03
C TYR A 244 7.16 -15.44 -1.31
N ASP A 245 6.48 -15.91 -2.33
CA ASP A 245 6.62 -15.49 -3.72
C ASP A 245 5.42 -14.64 -4.18
N ALA A 246 5.37 -14.40 -5.46
CA ALA A 246 4.37 -13.55 -6.07
C ALA A 246 2.93 -14.08 -5.90
N ASP A 247 2.73 -15.39 -6.07
CA ASP A 247 1.38 -15.99 -5.97
C ASP A 247 0.85 -15.87 -4.54
N GLN A 248 1.72 -16.10 -3.56
CA GLN A 248 1.40 -15.95 -2.14
C GLN A 248 1.21 -14.48 -1.75
N TYR A 249 2.00 -13.58 -2.34
CA TYR A 249 1.82 -12.14 -2.15
C TYR A 249 0.43 -11.70 -2.63
N ASP A 250 0.05 -12.04 -3.86
CA ASP A 250 -1.23 -11.64 -4.44
C ASP A 250 -2.40 -12.21 -3.64
N ALA A 251 -2.32 -13.49 -3.25
CA ALA A 251 -3.32 -14.13 -2.42
C ALA A 251 -3.44 -13.47 -1.04
N LEU A 252 -2.32 -13.13 -0.40
CA LEU A 252 -2.30 -12.45 0.89
C LEU A 252 -2.85 -11.03 0.79
N GLN A 253 -2.49 -10.28 -0.26
CA GLN A 253 -3.03 -8.94 -0.50
C GLN A 253 -4.55 -8.98 -0.70
N ALA A 254 -5.06 -9.97 -1.44
CA ALA A 254 -6.49 -10.17 -1.62
C ALA A 254 -7.21 -10.43 -0.29
N LEU A 255 -6.64 -11.25 0.59
CA LEU A 255 -7.19 -11.51 1.92
C LEU A 255 -7.08 -10.31 2.86
N ALA A 256 -5.91 -9.69 2.91
CA ALA A 256 -5.63 -8.59 3.83
C ALA A 256 -6.40 -7.30 3.47
N TYR A 257 -6.69 -7.09 2.20
CA TYR A 257 -7.22 -5.82 1.69
C TYR A 257 -8.43 -5.99 0.75
N GLY A 258 -8.71 -7.19 0.25
CA GLY A 258 -9.79 -7.48 -0.71
C GLY A 258 -11.20 -7.45 -0.11
N GLY A 259 -11.34 -7.52 1.20
CA GLY A 259 -12.63 -7.40 1.90
C GLY A 259 -13.25 -6.01 1.90
N GLY A 260 -12.59 -5.02 1.27
CA GLY A 260 -13.07 -3.63 1.22
C GLY A 260 -13.61 -3.17 -0.13
N ALA A 261 -13.67 -4.01 -1.14
CA ALA A 261 -14.09 -3.62 -2.48
C ALA A 261 -15.45 -4.20 -2.86
N LYS A 262 -16.51 -3.72 -2.23
CA LYS A 262 -17.81 -3.37 -2.85
C LYS A 262 -18.58 -2.58 -1.81
N GLY A 263 -18.40 -1.29 -1.82
CA GLY A 263 -19.45 -0.39 -1.38
C GLY A 263 -20.60 -0.57 -2.35
N ASP A 264 -21.50 -1.48 -2.03
CA ASP A 264 -22.78 -1.51 -2.68
C ASP A 264 -23.43 -0.15 -2.48
N LYS A 265 -23.91 0.39 -3.59
CA LYS A 265 -24.78 1.56 -3.66
C LYS A 265 -25.83 1.41 -2.57
N GLY A 266 -25.77 2.31 -1.56
CA GLY A 266 -26.66 2.25 -0.42
C GLY A 266 -28.11 2.19 -0.86
N GLU A 267 -28.74 1.03 -0.70
CA GLU A 267 -30.17 0.91 -0.63
C GLU A 267 -30.61 1.51 0.71
N LYS A 268 -31.68 2.29 0.62
CA LYS A 268 -32.34 2.96 1.71
C LYS A 268 -32.68 1.93 2.80
N GLY A 269 -32.14 2.13 4.00
CA GLY A 269 -32.22 1.18 5.09
C GLY A 269 -33.64 0.76 5.45
N ASP A 270 -33.82 -0.54 5.51
CA ASP A 270 -34.92 -1.18 6.23
C ASP A 270 -34.60 -1.24 7.74
N PRO A 271 -35.62 -1.21 8.60
CA PRO A 271 -35.41 -1.24 10.05
C PRO A 271 -34.78 -2.55 10.48
N GLY A 272 -33.72 -2.45 11.30
CA GLY A 272 -32.82 -3.51 11.69
C GLY A 272 -33.44 -4.83 12.07
N ALA A 273 -32.89 -5.88 11.48
CA ALA A 273 -33.04 -7.25 11.97
C ALA A 273 -32.19 -7.49 13.23
N PRO A 274 -32.59 -8.38 14.13
CA PRO A 274 -31.83 -8.67 15.35
C PRO A 274 -30.43 -9.18 15.03
N GLY A 275 -29.44 -8.73 15.81
CA GLY A 275 -28.04 -8.93 15.56
C GLY A 275 -27.63 -10.37 15.21
N ALA A 276 -26.87 -10.50 14.15
CA ALA A 276 -26.26 -11.76 13.76
C ALA A 276 -25.26 -12.20 14.83
N THR A 277 -25.39 -13.43 15.28
CA THR A 277 -24.45 -14.08 16.18
C THR A 277 -23.09 -14.18 15.49
N PRO A 278 -21.98 -13.85 16.16
CA PRO A 278 -20.67 -13.96 15.54
C PRO A 278 -20.40 -15.40 15.13
N THR A 279 -20.06 -15.59 13.85
CA THR A 279 -19.69 -16.90 13.31
C THR A 279 -18.29 -17.25 13.80
N THR A 280 -18.15 -18.21 14.70
CA THR A 280 -16.86 -18.74 15.11
C THR A 280 -16.39 -19.73 14.04
N VAL A 281 -15.34 -19.39 13.32
CA VAL A 281 -14.66 -20.32 12.42
C VAL A 281 -13.67 -21.13 13.24
N THR A 282 -13.97 -22.40 13.48
CA THR A 282 -13.06 -23.32 14.17
C THR A 282 -12.21 -24.06 13.15
N PHE A 283 -10.92 -23.81 13.14
CA PHE A 283 -9.96 -24.55 12.35
C PHE A 283 -9.55 -25.82 13.10
N GLY A 284 -9.80 -26.99 12.50
CA GLY A 284 -9.35 -28.25 13.07
C GLY A 284 -7.84 -28.46 12.89
N PRO A 285 -7.21 -29.34 13.69
CA PRO A 285 -5.79 -29.60 13.55
C PRO A 285 -5.52 -30.32 12.21
N VAL A 286 -4.74 -29.65 11.39
CA VAL A 286 -4.01 -30.19 10.27
C VAL A 286 -4.81 -31.00 9.24
N VAL A 287 -5.45 -30.35 8.33
CA VAL A 287 -5.43 -30.54 6.86
C VAL A 287 -6.21 -29.36 6.31
N ALA A 288 -5.61 -28.57 5.47
CA ALA A 288 -6.27 -27.43 4.86
C ALA A 288 -7.34 -27.89 3.85
N THR A 289 -8.50 -28.22 4.37
CA THR A 289 -9.69 -28.27 3.56
C THR A 289 -10.53 -27.09 4.02
N VAL A 290 -10.55 -26.02 3.24
CA VAL A 290 -11.52 -24.94 3.43
C VAL A 290 -12.88 -25.55 3.06
N THR A 291 -13.55 -26.11 4.05
CA THR A 291 -14.95 -26.50 3.88
C THR A 291 -15.77 -25.21 3.99
N ALA A 292 -16.34 -24.79 2.89
CA ALA A 292 -17.29 -23.70 2.92
C ALA A 292 -18.40 -24.04 3.94
N VAL A 293 -18.49 -23.27 5.01
CA VAL A 293 -19.58 -23.41 5.98
C VAL A 293 -20.81 -22.78 5.32
N THR A 294 -21.70 -23.59 4.80
CA THR A 294 -23.02 -23.16 4.38
C THR A 294 -23.85 -22.92 5.64
N VAL A 295 -24.16 -21.67 5.94
CA VAL A 295 -25.12 -21.33 6.99
C VAL A 295 -26.50 -21.64 6.44
N PRO A 296 -27.30 -22.53 7.08
CA PRO A 296 -28.66 -22.76 6.63
C PRO A 296 -29.48 -21.48 6.81
N PRO A 297 -30.48 -21.24 5.93
CA PRO A 297 -31.37 -20.10 6.08
C PRO A 297 -32.13 -20.25 7.41
N ALA A 298 -32.28 -19.14 8.10
CA ALA A 298 -33.10 -19.07 9.31
C ALA A 298 -34.56 -19.44 8.95
N ALA A 299 -35.13 -20.31 9.76
CA ALA A 299 -36.53 -20.75 9.63
C ALA A 299 -37.48 -19.64 10.06
#